data_16c8f519a1dc1eec4b6f908793bf04d4
#
_entry.id   16c8f519a1dc1eec4b6f908793bf04d4
#
_cell.length_a   1.000
_cell.length_b   1.000
_cell.length_c   1.000
_cell.angle_alpha   90.00
_cell.angle_beta   90.00
_cell.angle_gamma   90.00
#
_symmetry.space_group_name_H-M   'P 1'
#
loop_
_entity.id
_entity.type
_entity.pdbx_description
1 polymer ?
#
loop_
_entity_poly.entity_id
_entity_poly.type
_entity_poly.pdbx_seq_one_letter_code
_entity_poly.pdbx_strand_id
1 'polypeptide(L)'
;MVKIGVCDVNEDETRRTVYLLESQMKNDVIDKDNVTIASHTLESVMLDLDDQRFDYDIFITELSFYNGRNGVELAKRINKAAPSCNIIFYTNKIPNELDIYESRHVNCMLKGRHDGRLVMTTGRLIEALMSEKSKAFIKIRFDRNIIILDCREIMYIRVEG
;
A
#
# COMPACT_ATOMS: atom_id res chain seq x y z
N MET A 1 -7.42 8.07 4.91
CA MET A 1 -7.73 6.69 4.55
C MET A 1 -6.52 6.09 3.85
N VAL A 2 -6.09 4.87 4.22
CA VAL A 2 -4.99 4.12 3.58
C VAL A 2 -5.59 3.05 2.68
N LYS A 3 -5.10 2.95 1.45
CA LYS A 3 -5.59 2.01 0.43
C LYS A 3 -4.56 0.89 0.23
N ILE A 4 -5.00 -0.35 0.39
CA ILE A 4 -4.16 -1.55 0.21
C ILE A 4 -4.70 -2.35 -0.97
N GLY A 5 -3.86 -2.61 -1.96
CA GLY A 5 -4.14 -3.54 -3.05
C GLY A 5 -3.46 -4.88 -2.82
N VAL A 6 -4.15 -5.97 -3.13
CA VAL A 6 -3.60 -7.34 -3.08
C VAL A 6 -3.80 -8.00 -4.43
N CYS A 7 -2.71 -8.51 -5.02
CA CYS A 7 -2.71 -9.20 -6.30
C CYS A 7 -1.90 -10.50 -6.21
N ASP A 8 -2.51 -11.61 -6.53
CA ASP A 8 -1.88 -12.92 -6.48
C ASP A 8 -2.15 -13.74 -7.76
N VAL A 9 -1.59 -14.95 -7.85
CA VAL A 9 -1.71 -15.81 -9.02
C VAL A 9 -3.15 -16.22 -9.34
N ASN A 10 -4.01 -16.28 -8.33
CA ASN A 10 -5.43 -16.59 -8.47
C ASN A 10 -6.25 -15.93 -7.33
N GLU A 11 -7.56 -15.96 -7.49
CA GLU A 11 -8.51 -15.38 -6.54
C GLU A 11 -8.45 -15.99 -5.14
N ASP A 12 -8.19 -17.28 -5.02
CA ASP A 12 -8.18 -17.95 -3.71
C ASP A 12 -6.97 -17.51 -2.88
N GLU A 13 -5.80 -17.41 -3.50
CA GLU A 13 -4.60 -16.87 -2.84
C GLU A 13 -4.77 -15.37 -2.50
N THR A 14 -5.38 -14.59 -3.38
CA THR A 14 -5.70 -13.18 -3.11
C THR A 14 -6.65 -13.06 -1.92
N ARG A 15 -7.75 -13.83 -1.90
CA ARG A 15 -8.71 -13.85 -0.78
C ARG A 15 -8.08 -14.30 0.53
N ARG A 16 -7.20 -15.31 0.48
CA ARG A 16 -6.47 -15.77 1.67
C ARG A 16 -5.61 -14.66 2.27
N THR A 17 -4.88 -13.93 1.43
CA THR A 17 -4.04 -12.80 1.88
C THR A 17 -4.89 -11.68 2.46
N VAL A 18 -6.00 -11.32 1.81
CA VAL A 18 -6.95 -10.31 2.34
C VAL A 18 -7.51 -10.75 3.70
N TYR A 19 -7.99 -11.99 3.80
CA TYR A 19 -8.50 -12.53 5.07
C TYR A 19 -7.45 -12.52 6.18
N LEU A 20 -6.20 -12.87 5.85
CA LEU A 20 -5.09 -12.80 6.81
C LEU A 20 -4.91 -11.38 7.36
N LEU A 21 -4.89 -10.38 6.50
CA LEU A 21 -4.77 -8.98 6.91
C LEU A 21 -5.97 -8.54 7.75
N GLU A 22 -7.18 -8.77 7.28
CA GLU A 22 -8.41 -8.36 7.96
C GLU A 22 -8.58 -9.03 9.33
N SER A 23 -8.28 -10.33 9.43
CA SER A 23 -8.46 -11.09 10.68
C SER A 23 -7.52 -10.63 11.78
N GLN A 24 -6.30 -10.27 11.42
CA GLN A 24 -5.29 -9.81 12.37
C GLN A 24 -5.45 -8.33 12.72
N MET A 25 -5.94 -7.52 11.78
CA MET A 25 -6.26 -6.11 12.04
C MET A 25 -7.48 -5.93 12.96
N LYS A 26 -8.30 -6.97 13.14
CA LYS A 26 -9.46 -6.93 14.07
C LYS A 26 -9.08 -6.81 15.53
N ASN A 27 -7.87 -7.20 15.90
CA ASN A 27 -7.47 -7.34 17.29
C ASN A 27 -6.72 -6.14 17.88
N ASP A 28 -6.17 -5.22 17.06
CA ASP A 28 -5.42 -4.08 17.58
C ASP A 28 -5.54 -2.82 16.69
N VAL A 29 -6.09 -1.77 17.30
CA VAL A 29 -5.75 -0.33 17.13
C VAL A 29 -5.90 0.29 15.72
N ILE A 30 -6.14 -0.45 14.65
CA ILE A 30 -6.33 0.16 13.33
C ILE A 30 -7.83 0.42 13.15
N ASP A 31 -8.16 1.69 13.20
CA ASP A 31 -9.49 2.21 12.87
C ASP A 31 -9.88 1.76 11.45
N LYS A 32 -10.80 0.78 11.38
CA LYS A 32 -11.23 0.16 10.12
C LYS A 32 -11.84 1.17 9.15
N ASP A 33 -12.33 2.28 9.66
CA ASP A 33 -12.92 3.33 8.84
C ASP A 33 -11.85 4.07 8.02
N ASN A 34 -10.58 3.88 8.36
CA ASN A 34 -9.44 4.54 7.74
C ASN A 34 -8.57 3.65 6.85
N VAL A 35 -8.93 2.37 6.67
CA VAL A 35 -8.20 1.41 5.82
C VAL A 35 -9.15 0.70 4.88
N THR A 36 -8.80 0.61 3.60
CA THR A 36 -9.49 -0.21 2.61
C THR A 36 -8.55 -1.24 2.02
N ILE A 37 -9.02 -2.48 1.85
CA ILE A 37 -8.27 -3.57 1.21
C ILE A 37 -9.06 -4.04 -0.01
N ALA A 38 -8.42 -4.04 -1.18
CA ALA A 38 -9.01 -4.47 -2.44
C ALA A 38 -8.25 -5.64 -3.06
N SER A 39 -8.99 -6.60 -3.59
CA SER A 39 -8.47 -7.76 -4.33
C SER A 39 -8.37 -7.43 -5.81
N HIS A 40 -7.28 -7.83 -6.45
CA HIS A 40 -7.01 -7.59 -7.86
C HIS A 40 -6.53 -8.84 -8.57
N THR A 41 -6.87 -8.93 -9.86
CA THR A 41 -6.16 -9.79 -10.81
C THR A 41 -4.98 -9.02 -11.40
N LEU A 42 -3.99 -9.72 -11.92
CA LEU A 42 -2.86 -9.08 -12.61
C LEU A 42 -3.33 -8.20 -13.79
N GLU A 43 -4.34 -8.67 -14.53
CA GLU A 43 -4.93 -7.97 -15.67
C GLU A 43 -5.59 -6.65 -15.22
N SER A 44 -6.34 -6.67 -14.12
CA SER A 44 -6.98 -5.44 -13.61
C SER A 44 -5.96 -4.41 -13.15
N VAL A 45 -4.88 -4.85 -12.49
CA VAL A 45 -3.79 -3.94 -12.07
C VAL A 45 -3.08 -3.34 -13.27
N MET A 46 -2.82 -4.16 -14.31
CA MET A 46 -2.17 -3.67 -15.54
C MET A 46 -3.03 -2.62 -16.24
N LEU A 47 -4.35 -2.84 -16.29
CA LEU A 47 -5.30 -1.89 -16.86
C LEU A 47 -5.33 -0.58 -16.05
N ASP A 48 -5.39 -0.67 -14.72
CA ASP A 48 -5.38 0.51 -13.85
C ASP A 48 -4.09 1.34 -13.99
N LEU A 49 -2.95 0.67 -14.20
CA LEU A 49 -1.69 1.34 -14.48
C LEU A 49 -1.70 2.05 -15.85
N ASP A 50 -2.24 1.40 -16.90
CA ASP A 50 -2.34 1.96 -18.25
C ASP A 50 -3.29 3.17 -18.30
N ASP A 51 -4.41 3.09 -17.55
CA ASP A 51 -5.42 4.13 -17.45
C ASP A 51 -5.09 5.22 -16.41
N GLN A 52 -3.92 5.14 -15.75
CA GLN A 52 -3.49 6.05 -14.68
C GLN A 52 -4.48 6.12 -13.50
N ARG A 53 -5.16 5.00 -13.22
CA ARG A 53 -6.14 4.86 -12.12
C ARG A 53 -5.56 4.13 -10.90
N PHE A 54 -4.31 3.67 -10.98
CA PHE A 54 -3.64 2.98 -9.88
C PHE A 54 -3.44 3.94 -8.70
N ASP A 55 -4.15 3.69 -7.58
CA ASP A 55 -4.18 4.57 -6.41
C ASP A 55 -4.15 3.75 -5.11
N TYR A 56 -2.99 3.13 -4.83
CA TYR A 56 -2.74 2.37 -3.61
C TYR A 56 -1.54 2.93 -2.85
N ASP A 57 -1.67 3.02 -1.52
CA ASP A 57 -0.58 3.41 -0.60
C ASP A 57 0.34 2.21 -0.30
N ILE A 58 -0.25 1.00 -0.25
CA ILE A 58 0.45 -0.28 -0.03
C ILE A 58 -0.03 -1.27 -1.10
N PHE A 59 0.89 -1.99 -1.72
CA PHE A 59 0.55 -3.02 -2.69
C PHE A 59 1.27 -4.33 -2.38
N ILE A 60 0.50 -5.39 -2.16
CA ILE A 60 1.01 -6.73 -1.84
C ILE A 60 0.85 -7.59 -3.08
N THR A 61 1.94 -8.18 -3.56
CA THR A 61 1.91 -8.94 -4.82
C THR A 61 2.78 -10.19 -4.78
N GLU A 62 2.38 -11.21 -5.56
CA GLU A 62 3.19 -12.39 -5.83
C GLU A 62 4.38 -12.03 -6.74
N LEU A 63 5.49 -12.74 -6.61
CA LEU A 63 6.68 -12.60 -7.47
C LEU A 63 6.55 -13.33 -8.80
N SER A 64 5.91 -14.49 -8.82
CA SER A 64 5.82 -15.35 -9.98
C SER A 64 4.36 -15.63 -10.32
N PHE A 65 3.88 -15.03 -11.39
CA PHE A 65 2.56 -15.31 -11.95
C PHE A 65 2.60 -16.44 -12.98
N TYR A 66 1.43 -16.96 -13.35
CA TYR A 66 1.31 -17.91 -14.43
C TYR A 66 1.79 -17.32 -15.77
N ASN A 67 2.19 -18.18 -16.70
CA ASN A 67 2.65 -17.82 -18.04
C ASN A 67 3.92 -16.98 -18.07
N GLY A 68 4.81 -17.13 -17.09
CA GLY A 68 6.11 -16.44 -17.05
C GLY A 68 6.03 -14.94 -16.74
N ARG A 69 4.87 -14.44 -16.37
CA ARG A 69 4.74 -13.03 -15.91
C ARG A 69 5.45 -12.87 -14.56
N ASN A 70 6.15 -11.75 -14.41
CA ASN A 70 7.03 -11.50 -13.29
C ASN A 70 6.49 -10.32 -12.44
N GLY A 71 6.35 -10.55 -11.13
CA GLY A 71 5.94 -9.53 -10.16
C GLY A 71 6.95 -8.38 -10.02
N VAL A 72 8.23 -8.62 -10.32
CA VAL A 72 9.24 -7.55 -10.34
C VAL A 72 8.96 -6.55 -11.46
N GLU A 73 8.56 -7.02 -12.65
CA GLU A 73 8.17 -6.13 -13.74
C GLU A 73 6.90 -5.33 -13.41
N LEU A 74 5.93 -5.97 -12.74
CA LEU A 74 4.77 -5.26 -12.19
C LEU A 74 5.20 -4.17 -11.20
N ALA A 75 6.08 -4.51 -10.26
CA ALA A 75 6.59 -3.57 -9.26
C ALA A 75 7.34 -2.39 -9.88
N LYS A 76 8.14 -2.61 -10.93
CA LYS A 76 8.79 -1.53 -11.69
C LYS A 76 7.78 -0.57 -12.31
N ARG A 77 6.69 -1.10 -12.89
CA ARG A 77 5.62 -0.27 -13.45
C ARG A 77 4.91 0.54 -12.37
N ILE A 78 4.59 -0.09 -11.23
CA ILE A 78 4.02 0.60 -10.06
C ILE A 78 4.98 1.68 -9.56
N ASN A 79 6.28 1.38 -9.41
CA ASN A 79 7.27 2.36 -8.97
C ASN A 79 7.32 3.60 -9.88
N LYS A 80 7.09 3.42 -11.18
CA LYS A 80 7.04 4.53 -12.15
C LYS A 80 5.74 5.33 -12.06
N ALA A 81 4.60 4.65 -11.96
CA ALA A 81 3.28 5.28 -11.96
C ALA A 81 2.90 5.89 -10.61
N ALA A 82 3.24 5.20 -9.51
CA ALA A 82 2.92 5.57 -8.13
C ALA A 82 4.18 5.48 -7.25
N PRO A 83 5.11 6.44 -7.30
CA PRO A 83 6.39 6.38 -6.60
C PRO A 83 6.28 6.31 -5.07
N SER A 84 5.18 6.74 -4.48
CA SER A 84 4.91 6.68 -3.04
C SER A 84 4.33 5.35 -2.57
N CYS A 85 3.90 4.46 -3.48
CA CYS A 85 3.33 3.18 -3.14
C CYS A 85 4.38 2.25 -2.50
N ASN A 86 4.04 1.67 -1.35
CA ASN A 86 4.87 0.71 -0.62
C ASN A 86 4.56 -0.70 -1.13
N ILE A 87 5.50 -1.33 -1.84
CA ILE A 87 5.33 -2.65 -2.42
C ILE A 87 5.87 -3.71 -1.46
N ILE A 88 5.10 -4.78 -1.23
CA ILE A 88 5.51 -5.96 -0.49
C ILE A 88 5.35 -7.17 -1.40
N PHE A 89 6.42 -7.93 -1.61
CA PHE A 89 6.32 -9.24 -2.24
C PHE A 89 5.93 -10.28 -1.19
N TYR A 90 4.89 -11.04 -1.49
CA TYR A 90 4.40 -12.14 -0.66
C TYR A 90 4.20 -13.38 -1.52
N THR A 91 5.16 -14.31 -1.45
CA THR A 91 5.39 -15.34 -2.45
C THR A 91 5.52 -16.74 -1.87
N ASN A 92 5.20 -17.76 -2.66
CA ASN A 92 5.46 -19.16 -2.32
C ASN A 92 6.90 -19.62 -2.64
N LYS A 93 7.66 -18.86 -3.40
CA LYS A 93 8.99 -19.25 -3.86
C LYS A 93 10.05 -18.30 -3.32
N ILE A 94 11.19 -18.87 -2.95
CA ILE A 94 12.40 -18.07 -2.66
C ILE A 94 12.83 -17.43 -3.99
N PRO A 95 12.85 -16.09 -4.07
CA PRO A 95 13.26 -15.41 -5.29
C PRO A 95 14.74 -15.60 -5.58
N ASN A 96 15.11 -15.46 -6.86
CA ASN A 96 16.50 -15.21 -7.19
C ASN A 96 16.88 -13.82 -6.66
N GLU A 97 17.87 -13.74 -5.78
CA GLU A 97 18.19 -12.51 -5.02
C GLU A 97 18.46 -11.29 -5.92
N LEU A 98 19.01 -11.50 -7.12
CA LEU A 98 19.38 -10.40 -8.01
C LEU A 98 18.16 -9.72 -8.65
N ASP A 99 17.13 -10.49 -8.97
CA ASP A 99 15.97 -9.96 -9.71
C ASP A 99 15.11 -9.01 -8.86
N ILE A 100 15.04 -9.26 -7.54
CA ILE A 100 14.21 -8.46 -6.63
C ILE A 100 14.72 -7.01 -6.52
N TYR A 101 16.03 -6.83 -6.53
CA TYR A 101 16.67 -5.51 -6.37
C TYR A 101 16.44 -4.58 -7.56
N GLU A 102 15.90 -5.09 -8.68
CA GLU A 102 15.53 -4.26 -9.82
C GLU A 102 14.29 -3.37 -9.58
N SER A 103 13.52 -3.66 -8.52
CA SER A 103 12.36 -2.86 -8.12
C SER A 103 12.53 -2.34 -6.69
N ARG A 104 11.99 -1.14 -6.45
CA ARG A 104 11.89 -0.62 -5.09
C ARG A 104 10.72 -1.32 -4.39
N HIS A 105 10.99 -1.99 -3.30
CA HIS A 105 10.01 -2.66 -2.45
C HIS A 105 10.41 -2.56 -0.97
N VAL A 106 9.43 -2.73 -0.08
CA VAL A 106 9.65 -2.66 1.37
C VAL A 106 10.19 -3.98 1.90
N ASN A 107 9.64 -5.10 1.43
CA ASN A 107 10.00 -6.42 1.91
C ASN A 107 9.62 -7.53 0.92
N CYS A 108 10.27 -8.69 1.06
CA CYS A 108 9.90 -9.92 0.38
C CYS A 108 9.70 -11.03 1.41
N MET A 109 8.55 -11.68 1.40
CA MET A 109 8.11 -12.61 2.43
C MET A 109 7.57 -13.90 1.84
N LEU A 110 7.83 -15.01 2.54
CA LEU A 110 7.33 -16.33 2.16
C LEU A 110 5.95 -16.58 2.79
N LYS A 111 4.99 -16.99 1.99
CA LYS A 111 3.65 -17.40 2.42
C LYS A 111 3.72 -18.54 3.42
N GLY A 112 2.83 -18.54 4.40
CA GLY A 112 2.77 -19.49 5.49
C GLY A 112 3.86 -19.32 6.53
N ARG A 113 5.10 -19.05 6.12
CA ARG A 113 6.24 -18.88 7.02
C ARG A 113 6.32 -17.48 7.65
N HIS A 114 5.95 -16.46 6.87
CA HIS A 114 6.09 -15.05 7.27
C HIS A 114 4.75 -14.32 7.40
N ASP A 115 3.64 -15.04 7.61
CA ASP A 115 2.29 -14.46 7.70
C ASP A 115 2.19 -13.39 8.79
N GLY A 116 2.67 -13.69 10.00
CA GLY A 116 2.70 -12.72 11.09
C GLY A 116 3.59 -11.50 10.80
N ARG A 117 4.69 -11.71 10.06
CA ARG A 117 5.58 -10.62 9.64
C ARG A 117 4.91 -9.72 8.59
N LEU A 118 4.14 -10.31 7.66
CA LEU A 118 3.34 -9.55 6.70
C LEU A 118 2.39 -8.61 7.42
N VAL A 119 1.60 -9.14 8.34
CA VAL A 119 0.63 -8.36 9.13
C VAL A 119 1.31 -7.24 9.91
N MET A 120 2.40 -7.56 10.63
CA MET A 120 3.14 -6.56 11.41
C MET A 120 3.75 -5.47 10.53
N THR A 121 4.33 -5.82 9.38
CA THR A 121 4.92 -4.84 8.45
C THR A 121 3.84 -3.95 7.84
N THR A 122 2.71 -4.53 7.42
CA THR A 122 1.58 -3.78 6.88
C THR A 122 1.00 -2.83 7.94
N GLY A 123 0.85 -3.28 9.18
CA GLY A 123 0.39 -2.44 10.30
C GLY A 123 1.30 -1.23 10.52
N ARG A 124 2.61 -1.43 10.59
CA ARG A 124 3.57 -0.32 10.73
C ARG A 124 3.53 0.68 9.57
N LEU A 125 3.34 0.20 8.34
CA LEU A 125 3.19 1.08 7.18
C LEU A 125 1.91 1.90 7.27
N ILE A 126 0.79 1.30 7.70
CA ILE A 126 -0.48 2.01 7.91
C ILE A 126 -0.30 3.12 8.96
N GLU A 127 0.30 2.80 10.11
CA GLU A 127 0.56 3.79 11.17
C GLU A 127 1.42 4.95 10.67
N ALA A 128 2.50 4.66 9.94
CA ALA A 128 3.38 5.68 9.35
C ALA A 128 2.62 6.57 8.36
N LEU A 129 1.86 5.98 7.44
CA LEU A 129 1.07 6.71 6.43
C LEU A 129 -0.03 7.56 7.07
N MET A 130 -0.70 7.06 8.11
CA MET A 130 -1.69 7.84 8.87
C MET A 130 -1.05 9.02 9.59
N SER A 131 0.12 8.80 10.21
CA SER A 131 0.88 9.87 10.87
C SER A 131 1.31 10.94 9.88
N GLU A 132 1.78 10.58 8.69
CA GLU A 132 2.14 11.54 7.64
C GLU A 132 0.92 12.30 7.12
N LYS A 133 -0.19 11.60 6.84
CA LYS A 133 -1.45 12.22 6.42
C LYS A 133 -2.01 13.16 7.49
N SER A 134 -1.84 12.86 8.78
CA SER A 134 -2.27 13.74 9.87
C SER A 134 -1.40 15.01 10.01
N LYS A 135 -0.12 14.93 9.68
CA LYS A 135 0.80 16.08 9.65
C LYS A 135 0.54 17.02 8.47
N ALA A 136 -0.18 16.58 7.47
CA ALA A 136 -0.55 17.39 6.32
C ALA A 136 -1.64 18.43 6.62
N PHE A 137 -2.18 18.48 7.86
CA PHE A 137 -3.21 19.43 8.24
C PHE A 137 -2.71 20.43 9.30
N ILE A 138 -2.97 21.72 9.08
CA ILE A 138 -2.77 22.78 10.08
C ILE A 138 -4.13 23.08 10.71
N LYS A 139 -4.20 23.03 12.04
CA LYS A 139 -5.34 23.53 12.82
C LYS A 139 -5.10 24.98 13.23
N ILE A 140 -5.88 25.87 12.71
CA ILE A 140 -5.86 27.29 13.09
C ILE A 140 -7.10 27.55 13.96
N ARG A 141 -6.88 28.05 15.19
CA ARG A 141 -7.97 28.51 16.04
C ARG A 141 -8.09 30.04 15.86
N PHE A 142 -9.25 30.44 15.34
CA PHE A 142 -9.58 31.85 15.22
C PHE A 142 -10.91 32.11 15.90
N ASP A 143 -10.88 32.92 16.97
CA ASP A 143 -12.02 33.19 17.81
C ASP A 143 -12.63 31.91 18.42
N ARG A 144 -13.88 31.57 18.11
CA ARG A 144 -14.53 30.31 18.56
C ARG A 144 -14.52 29.19 17.51
N ASN A 145 -13.92 29.46 16.36
CA ASN A 145 -13.89 28.53 15.24
C ASN A 145 -12.55 27.82 15.14
N ILE A 146 -12.58 26.57 14.65
CA ILE A 146 -11.38 25.81 14.28
C ILE A 146 -11.42 25.63 12.76
N ILE A 147 -10.38 26.12 12.10
CA ILE A 147 -10.18 25.93 10.65
C ILE A 147 -9.11 24.85 10.50
N ILE A 148 -9.40 23.84 9.69
CA ILE A 148 -8.45 22.78 9.33
C ILE A 148 -8.06 23.03 7.88
N LEU A 149 -6.77 23.28 7.66
CA LEU A 149 -6.21 23.51 6.32
C LEU A 149 -5.35 22.32 5.91
N ASP A 150 -5.54 21.82 4.70
CA ASP A 150 -4.63 20.85 4.10
C ASP A 150 -3.36 21.56 3.63
N CYS A 151 -2.21 21.20 4.22
CA CYS A 151 -0.93 21.82 3.87
C CYS A 151 -0.55 21.62 2.40
N ARG A 152 -1.08 20.59 1.74
CA ARG A 152 -0.83 20.28 0.31
C ARG A 152 -1.53 21.25 -0.63
N GLU A 153 -2.59 21.90 -0.15
CA GLU A 153 -3.36 22.90 -0.92
C GLU A 153 -2.89 24.34 -0.64
N ILE A 154 -2.00 24.53 0.35
CA ILE A 154 -1.48 25.85 0.68
C ILE A 154 -0.37 26.26 -0.30
N MET A 155 -0.65 27.24 -1.12
CA MET A 155 0.34 27.78 -2.07
C MET A 155 1.29 28.80 -1.41
N TYR A 156 0.78 29.64 -0.50
CA TYR A 156 1.60 30.58 0.27
C TYR A 156 0.84 31.05 1.52
N ILE A 157 1.59 31.52 2.52
CA ILE A 157 1.08 32.17 3.71
C ILE A 157 1.66 33.59 3.74
N ARG A 158 0.81 34.60 3.78
CA ARG A 158 1.22 36.02 3.98
C ARG A 158 0.89 36.44 5.41
N VAL A 159 1.85 37.03 6.09
CA VAL A 159 1.63 37.69 7.39
C VAL A 159 1.59 39.20 7.12
N GLU A 160 0.48 39.84 7.45
CA GLU A 160 0.34 41.30 7.43
C GLU A 160 0.44 41.80 8.87
N GLY A 161 1.39 42.68 9.11
CA GLY A 161 1.64 43.31 10.43
C GLY A 161 0.81 44.57 10.62
#